data_921756636d6de6f470b66ab2c0eb72d8
#
_entry.id   921756636d6de6f470b66ab2c0eb72d8
#
_cell.length_a   1.000
_cell.length_b   1.000
_cell.length_c   1.000
_cell.angle_alpha   90.00
_cell.angle_beta   90.00
_cell.angle_gamma   90.00
#
_symmetry.space_group_name_H-M   'P 1'
#
loop_
_entity.id
_entity.type
_entity.pdbx_description
1 polymer ?
#
loop_
_entity_poly.entity_id
_entity_poly.type
_entity_poly.pdbx_seq_one_letter_code
_entity_poly.pdbx_strand_id
1 'polypeptide(L)'
;MNVIFDIGNVLIKWEPKNAFRHAFASDAQIDSFFAEIGFFDWNLAQDCGRSRDEGVAVIAEKWPHYRDLIDGYFDRFGDVVSERIEESWTILKELQSGGVRLFALTNWAKDTWPIGLAKHPDLQILIEDIV
;
A
#
# COMPACT_ATOMS: atom_id res chain seq x y z
N MET A 1 -21.75 -4.53 19.25
CA MET A 1 -20.85 -3.43 18.90
C MET A 1 -20.10 -3.82 17.64
N ASN A 2 -20.00 -2.91 16.72
CA ASN A 2 -19.22 -3.08 15.50
C ASN A 2 -18.05 -2.10 15.52
N VAL A 3 -16.89 -2.55 15.08
CA VAL A 3 -15.69 -1.70 14.96
C VAL A 3 -15.20 -1.73 13.50
N ILE A 4 -14.88 -0.57 12.98
CA ILE A 4 -14.35 -0.41 11.63
C ILE A 4 -12.89 0.04 11.74
N PHE A 5 -11.98 -0.71 11.11
CA PHE A 5 -10.57 -0.38 11.02
C PHE A 5 -10.23 0.22 9.66
N ASP A 6 -9.35 1.19 9.63
CA ASP A 6 -8.56 1.49 8.43
C ASP A 6 -7.43 0.45 8.33
N ILE A 7 -6.90 0.22 7.14
CA ILE A 7 -5.85 -0.77 6.89
C ILE A 7 -4.48 -0.12 6.74
N GLY A 8 -4.33 0.77 5.77
CA GLY A 8 -3.04 1.42 5.50
C GLY A 8 -2.57 2.29 6.67
N ASN A 9 -1.35 2.05 7.15
CA ASN A 9 -0.73 2.72 8.31
C ASN A 9 -1.53 2.61 9.62
N VAL A 10 -2.50 1.70 9.69
CA VAL A 10 -3.21 1.32 10.92
C VAL A 10 -2.94 -0.15 11.24
N LEU A 11 -3.20 -1.06 10.32
CA LEU A 11 -2.92 -2.49 10.46
C LEU A 11 -1.63 -2.91 9.73
N ILE A 12 -1.36 -2.31 8.58
CA ILE A 12 -0.24 -2.64 7.71
C ILE A 12 0.53 -1.36 7.42
N LYS A 13 1.85 -1.39 7.62
CA LYS A 13 2.72 -0.27 7.25
C LYS A 13 2.78 -0.13 5.74
N TRP A 14 2.72 1.11 5.27
CA TRP A 14 2.97 1.47 3.88
C TRP A 14 4.33 2.17 3.77
N GLU A 15 5.30 1.44 3.21
CA GLU A 15 6.70 1.88 3.08
C GLU A 15 7.11 1.89 1.61
N PRO A 16 6.69 2.91 0.83
CA PRO A 16 6.89 2.92 -0.62
C PRO A 16 8.35 2.91 -1.04
N LYS A 17 9.27 3.39 -0.21
CA LYS A 17 10.71 3.33 -0.50
C LYS A 17 11.22 1.92 -0.70
N ASN A 18 10.59 0.92 -0.07
CA ASN A 18 11.01 -0.48 -0.19
C ASN A 18 10.95 -1.00 -1.63
N ALA A 19 10.07 -0.45 -2.47
CA ALA A 19 10.01 -0.80 -3.88
C ALA A 19 11.17 -0.23 -4.72
N PHE A 20 11.96 0.69 -4.17
CA PHE A 20 13.00 1.42 -4.89
C PHE A 20 14.41 1.21 -4.34
N ARG A 21 14.56 0.49 -3.22
CA ARG A 21 15.88 0.26 -2.58
C ARG A 21 16.87 -0.49 -3.47
N HIS A 22 16.40 -1.27 -4.42
CA HIS A 22 17.23 -1.97 -5.40
C HIS A 22 17.88 -1.03 -6.42
N ALA A 23 17.31 0.17 -6.64
CA ALA A 23 17.72 1.11 -7.68
C ALA A 23 18.49 2.33 -7.16
N PHE A 24 18.41 2.60 -5.85
CA PHE A 24 19.05 3.76 -5.21
C PHE A 24 19.94 3.33 -4.04
N ALA A 25 21.04 4.04 -3.85
CA ALA A 25 22.03 3.71 -2.82
C ALA A 25 21.59 4.11 -1.40
N SER A 26 20.66 5.06 -1.26
CA SER A 26 20.24 5.59 0.03
C SER A 26 18.80 6.07 0.02
N ASP A 27 18.20 6.18 1.21
CA ASP A 27 16.89 6.78 1.39
C ASP A 27 16.83 8.24 0.93
N ALA A 28 17.92 8.99 1.11
CA ALA A 28 18.00 10.37 0.63
C ALA A 28 17.87 10.47 -0.89
N GLN A 29 18.44 9.53 -1.63
CA GLN A 29 18.29 9.48 -3.08
C GLN A 29 16.85 9.13 -3.50
N ILE A 30 16.19 8.22 -2.77
CA ILE A 30 14.78 7.91 -3.01
C ILE A 30 13.89 9.12 -2.70
N ASP A 31 14.16 9.84 -1.63
CA ASP A 31 13.43 11.08 -1.30
C ASP A 31 13.56 12.12 -2.40
N SER A 32 14.74 12.28 -2.97
CA SER A 32 14.98 13.19 -4.09
C SER A 32 14.23 12.76 -5.35
N PHE A 33 14.22 11.46 -5.64
CA PHE A 33 13.43 10.88 -6.73
C PHE A 33 11.93 11.11 -6.53
N PHE A 34 11.41 10.86 -5.34
CA PHE A 34 10.01 11.10 -5.00
C PHE A 34 9.62 12.57 -5.18
N ALA A 35 10.49 13.49 -4.74
CA ALA A 35 10.27 14.92 -4.92
C ALA A 35 10.27 15.32 -6.40
N GLU A 36 11.19 14.77 -7.18
CA GLU A 36 11.32 15.07 -8.62
C GLU A 36 10.05 14.71 -9.39
N ILE A 37 9.51 13.51 -9.16
CA ILE A 37 8.33 13.04 -9.92
C ILE A 37 6.99 13.39 -9.26
N GLY A 38 6.98 13.93 -8.05
CA GLY A 38 5.74 14.17 -7.29
C GLY A 38 5.06 12.86 -6.88
N PHE A 39 5.82 11.91 -6.33
CA PHE A 39 5.39 10.54 -6.07
C PHE A 39 4.11 10.44 -5.25
N PHE A 40 3.97 11.23 -4.18
CA PHE A 40 2.80 11.12 -3.29
C PHE A 40 1.51 11.60 -3.97
N ASP A 41 1.56 12.68 -4.76
CA ASP A 41 0.42 13.11 -5.56
C ASP A 41 0.10 12.10 -6.67
N TRP A 42 1.12 11.54 -7.28
CA TRP A 42 0.98 10.46 -8.25
C TRP A 42 0.28 9.24 -7.62
N ASN A 43 0.71 8.83 -6.44
CA ASN A 43 0.11 7.69 -5.73
C ASN A 43 -1.32 7.96 -5.30
N LEU A 44 -1.62 9.17 -4.86
CA LEU A 44 -2.99 9.56 -4.51
C LEU A 44 -3.95 9.38 -5.69
N ALA A 45 -3.52 9.71 -6.90
CA ALA A 45 -4.32 9.48 -8.10
C ALA A 45 -4.55 7.97 -8.38
N GLN A 46 -3.58 7.11 -8.04
CA GLN A 46 -3.75 5.66 -8.11
C GLN A 46 -4.82 5.17 -7.10
N ASP A 47 -4.79 5.69 -5.89
CA ASP A 47 -5.79 5.38 -4.86
C ASP A 47 -7.19 5.86 -5.26
N CYS A 48 -7.28 6.90 -6.08
CA CYS A 48 -8.54 7.40 -6.66
C CYS A 48 -9.03 6.60 -7.88
N GLY A 49 -8.32 5.54 -8.28
CA GLY A 49 -8.78 4.61 -9.31
C GLY A 49 -8.05 4.67 -10.66
N ARG A 50 -6.99 5.49 -10.78
CA ARG A 50 -6.16 5.48 -12.00
C ARG A 50 -5.48 4.11 -12.14
N SER A 51 -5.52 3.52 -13.34
CA SER A 51 -4.92 2.22 -13.61
C SER A 51 -3.39 2.26 -13.56
N ARG A 52 -2.76 1.08 -13.41
CA ARG A 52 -1.30 0.92 -13.50
C ARG A 52 -0.75 1.52 -14.79
N ASP A 53 -1.30 1.13 -15.93
CA ASP A 53 -0.82 1.57 -17.24
C ASP A 53 -0.93 3.09 -17.42
N GLU A 54 -2.03 3.68 -17.00
CA GLU A 54 -2.22 5.13 -17.02
C GLU A 54 -1.23 5.83 -16.08
N GLY A 55 -1.02 5.31 -14.89
CA GLY A 55 -0.08 5.86 -13.92
C GLY A 55 1.36 5.80 -14.41
N VAL A 56 1.76 4.70 -15.02
CA VAL A 56 3.10 4.54 -15.63
C VAL A 56 3.27 5.52 -16.79
N ALA A 57 2.26 5.66 -17.65
CA ALA A 57 2.30 6.58 -18.79
C ALA A 57 2.48 8.04 -18.38
N VAL A 58 1.82 8.47 -17.31
CA VAL A 58 1.97 9.85 -16.77
C VAL A 58 3.42 10.17 -16.41
N ILE A 59 4.11 9.25 -15.75
CA ILE A 59 5.52 9.43 -15.41
C ILE A 59 6.41 9.33 -16.64
N ALA A 60 6.18 8.33 -17.50
CA ALA A 60 7.00 8.08 -18.69
C ALA A 60 6.93 9.21 -19.72
N GLU A 61 5.82 9.93 -19.80
CA GLU A 61 5.68 11.10 -20.68
C GLU A 61 6.70 12.19 -20.33
N LYS A 62 6.88 12.46 -19.06
CA LYS A 62 7.78 13.52 -18.58
C LYS A 62 9.19 13.01 -18.27
N TRP A 63 9.31 11.78 -17.78
CA TRP A 63 10.56 11.11 -17.42
C TRP A 63 10.63 9.71 -18.04
N PRO A 64 10.91 9.57 -19.35
CA PRO A 64 10.92 8.27 -20.02
C PRO A 64 11.87 7.24 -19.39
N HIS A 65 12.99 7.72 -18.83
CA HIS A 65 13.99 6.90 -18.17
C HIS A 65 13.53 6.29 -16.82
N TYR A 66 12.44 6.77 -16.25
CA TYR A 66 11.83 6.22 -15.04
C TYR A 66 10.69 5.25 -15.31
N ARG A 67 10.33 5.01 -16.57
CA ARG A 67 9.20 4.15 -16.94
C ARG A 67 9.26 2.78 -16.25
N ASP A 68 10.37 2.06 -16.44
CA ASP A 68 10.51 0.71 -15.90
C ASP A 68 10.62 0.72 -14.37
N LEU A 69 11.18 1.76 -13.80
CA LEU A 69 11.30 1.93 -12.36
C LEU A 69 9.92 2.09 -11.71
N ILE A 70 9.07 2.92 -12.29
CA ILE A 70 7.69 3.14 -11.82
C ILE A 70 6.81 1.92 -12.09
N ASP A 71 6.94 1.28 -13.24
CA ASP A 71 6.20 0.04 -13.52
C ASP A 71 6.57 -1.06 -12.52
N GLY A 72 7.84 -1.19 -12.18
CA GLY A 72 8.35 -2.11 -11.17
C GLY A 72 7.84 -1.84 -9.74
N TYR A 73 7.37 -0.64 -9.43
CA TYR A 73 6.73 -0.34 -8.15
C TYR A 73 5.56 -1.28 -7.85
N PHE A 74 4.72 -1.53 -8.85
CA PHE A 74 3.57 -2.42 -8.72
C PHE A 74 4.00 -3.87 -8.51
N ASP A 75 5.04 -4.34 -9.21
CA ASP A 75 5.56 -5.69 -9.06
C ASP A 75 6.22 -5.91 -7.68
N ARG A 76 6.80 -4.86 -7.08
CA ARG A 76 7.42 -4.87 -5.76
C ARG A 76 6.51 -4.37 -4.64
N PHE A 77 5.24 -4.19 -4.92
CA PHE A 77 4.30 -3.68 -3.92
C PHE A 77 4.21 -4.57 -2.68
N GLY A 78 4.44 -5.87 -2.82
CA GLY A 78 4.53 -6.78 -1.68
C GLY A 78 5.58 -6.37 -0.65
N ASP A 79 6.70 -5.79 -1.06
CA ASP A 79 7.74 -5.28 -0.16
C ASP A 79 7.31 -3.97 0.54
N VAL A 80 6.47 -3.19 -0.13
CA VAL A 80 5.92 -1.92 0.40
C VAL A 80 4.99 -2.16 1.59
N VAL A 81 4.25 -3.26 1.58
CA VAL A 81 3.20 -3.61 2.56
C VAL A 81 3.53 -4.88 3.36
N SER A 82 4.79 -5.25 3.47
CA SER A 82 5.21 -6.50 4.13
C SER A 82 5.09 -6.47 5.64
N GLU A 83 5.15 -5.30 6.27
CA GLU A 83 5.16 -5.16 7.72
C GLU A 83 3.79 -4.83 8.29
N ARG A 84 3.50 -5.44 9.47
CA ARG A 84 2.31 -5.18 10.27
C ARG A 84 2.60 -4.18 11.37
N ILE A 85 1.56 -3.48 11.81
CA ILE A 85 1.57 -2.73 13.05
C ILE A 85 1.03 -3.65 14.14
N GLU A 86 1.91 -4.39 14.79
CA GLU A 86 1.56 -5.51 15.68
C GLU A 86 0.63 -5.12 16.82
N GLU A 87 0.76 -3.92 17.37
CA GLU A 87 -0.12 -3.40 18.42
C GLU A 87 -1.57 -3.34 17.95
N SER A 88 -1.79 -2.88 16.73
CA SER A 88 -3.13 -2.81 16.13
C SER A 88 -3.73 -4.20 15.89
N TRP A 89 -2.91 -5.16 15.46
CA TRP A 89 -3.34 -6.55 15.28
C TRP A 89 -3.69 -7.22 16.62
N THR A 90 -2.96 -6.90 17.68
CA THR A 90 -3.27 -7.38 19.03
C THR A 90 -4.66 -6.89 19.47
N ILE A 91 -4.93 -5.61 19.30
CA ILE A 91 -6.23 -5.00 19.61
C ILE A 91 -7.35 -5.67 18.80
N LEU A 92 -7.13 -5.86 17.49
CA LEU A 92 -8.09 -6.49 16.58
C LEU A 92 -8.44 -7.91 17.05
N LYS A 93 -7.46 -8.72 17.41
CA LYS A 93 -7.66 -10.08 17.92
C LYS A 93 -8.38 -10.12 19.27
N GLU A 94 -8.05 -9.19 20.17
CA GLU A 94 -8.73 -9.06 21.47
C GLU A 94 -10.20 -8.69 21.29
N LEU A 95 -10.52 -7.75 20.42
CA LEU A 95 -11.89 -7.36 20.10
C LEU A 95 -12.67 -8.53 19.51
N GLN A 96 -12.10 -9.25 18.56
CA GLN A 96 -12.74 -10.42 17.95
C GLN A 96 -13.01 -11.50 18.99
N SER A 97 -12.05 -11.79 19.86
CA SER A 97 -12.20 -12.77 20.96
C SER A 97 -13.28 -12.37 21.95
N GLY A 98 -13.53 -11.07 22.11
CA GLY A 98 -14.62 -10.51 22.92
C GLY A 98 -15.98 -10.50 22.22
N GLY A 99 -16.10 -11.07 21.02
CA GLY A 99 -17.35 -11.12 20.26
C GLY A 99 -17.72 -9.85 19.52
N VAL A 100 -16.79 -8.92 19.37
CA VAL A 100 -16.99 -7.69 18.58
C VAL A 100 -16.90 -8.02 17.09
N ARG A 101 -17.85 -7.54 16.31
CA ARG A 101 -17.82 -7.68 14.85
C ARG A 101 -16.88 -6.66 14.26
N LEU A 102 -15.97 -7.12 13.39
CA LEU A 102 -14.92 -6.33 12.83
C LEU A 102 -15.10 -6.14 11.33
N PHE A 103 -14.96 -4.91 10.89
CA PHE A 103 -15.04 -4.49 9.50
C PHE A 103 -13.82 -3.65 9.16
N ALA A 104 -13.49 -3.53 7.89
CA ALA A 104 -12.46 -2.60 7.45
C ALA A 104 -12.97 -1.71 6.31
N LEU A 105 -12.47 -0.48 6.30
CA LEU A 105 -12.66 0.49 5.24
C LEU A 105 -11.27 0.88 4.72
N THR A 106 -11.06 0.80 3.41
CA THR A 106 -9.79 1.14 2.81
C THR A 106 -9.98 1.92 1.50
N ASN A 107 -9.08 2.87 1.26
CA ASN A 107 -8.95 3.57 -0.03
C ASN A 107 -7.82 3.00 -0.89
N TRP A 108 -7.37 1.78 -0.62
CA TRP A 108 -6.26 1.13 -1.31
C TRP A 108 -6.56 0.94 -2.80
N ALA A 109 -5.54 1.19 -3.65
CA ALA A 109 -5.70 1.09 -5.08
C ALA A 109 -6.08 -0.34 -5.52
N LYS A 110 -7.01 -0.42 -6.47
CA LYS A 110 -7.55 -1.69 -6.99
C LYS A 110 -6.47 -2.63 -7.51
N ASP A 111 -5.47 -2.08 -8.20
CA ASP A 111 -4.41 -2.87 -8.83
C ASP A 111 -3.42 -3.48 -7.81
N THR A 112 -3.28 -2.88 -6.63
CA THR A 112 -2.35 -3.32 -5.59
C THR A 112 -3.03 -4.04 -4.43
N TRP A 113 -4.34 -3.92 -4.28
CA TRP A 113 -5.09 -4.58 -3.21
C TRP A 113 -4.88 -6.10 -3.14
N PRO A 114 -4.96 -6.85 -4.26
CA PRO A 114 -4.75 -8.29 -4.24
C PRO A 114 -3.34 -8.69 -3.74
N ILE A 115 -2.34 -7.86 -4.01
CA ILE A 115 -0.95 -8.09 -3.55
C ILE A 115 -0.87 -7.93 -2.03
N GLY A 116 -1.47 -6.88 -1.49
CA GLY A 116 -1.55 -6.65 -0.05
C GLY A 116 -2.28 -7.76 0.68
N LEU A 117 -3.40 -8.20 0.15
CA LEU A 117 -4.19 -9.29 0.71
C LEU A 117 -3.43 -10.62 0.70
N ALA A 118 -2.68 -10.91 -0.36
CA ALA A 118 -1.84 -12.11 -0.44
C ALA A 118 -0.71 -12.11 0.60
N LYS A 119 -0.20 -10.95 0.99
CA LYS A 119 0.79 -10.80 2.06
C LYS A 119 0.19 -11.00 3.47
N HIS A 120 -1.08 -10.68 3.63
CA HIS A 120 -1.79 -10.72 4.92
C HIS A 120 -3.14 -11.43 4.81
N PRO A 121 -3.15 -12.74 4.50
CA PRO A 121 -4.38 -13.47 4.22
C PRO A 121 -5.31 -13.60 5.44
N ASP A 122 -4.80 -13.48 6.64
CA ASP A 122 -5.59 -13.50 7.86
C ASP A 122 -6.49 -12.26 8.05
N LEU A 123 -6.34 -11.21 7.26
CA LEU A 123 -7.33 -10.12 7.18
C LEU A 123 -8.73 -10.66 6.86
N GLN A 124 -8.84 -11.58 5.91
CA GLN A 124 -10.12 -12.20 5.53
C GLN A 124 -10.70 -13.13 6.58
N ILE A 125 -9.86 -13.61 7.51
CA ILE A 125 -10.30 -14.51 8.59
C ILE A 125 -10.82 -13.69 9.78
N LEU A 126 -10.16 -12.57 10.08
CA LEU A 126 -10.43 -11.77 11.27
C LEU A 126 -11.47 -10.68 11.04
N ILE A 127 -11.62 -10.21 9.82
CA ILE A 127 -12.51 -9.12 9.43
C ILE A 127 -13.66 -9.68 8.58
N GLU A 128 -14.91 -9.37 8.97
CA GLU A 128 -16.10 -9.91 8.32
C GLU A 128 -16.30 -9.36 6.90
N ASP A 129 -16.00 -8.09 6.69
CA ASP A 129 -16.12 -7.43 5.39
C ASP A 129 -15.15 -6.28 5.27
N ILE A 130 -14.60 -6.11 4.06
CA ILE A 130 -13.63 -5.07 3.70
C ILE A 130 -14.20 -4.28 2.54
N VAL A 131 -14.40 -2.99 2.74
CA VAL A 131 -14.95 -2.05 1.76
C VAL A 131 -13.88 -1.08 1.28
#